data_2323330c92b10da5933521f8e80ecce5
#
_entry.id   2323330c92b10da5933521f8e80ecce5
#
_cell.length_a   1.000
_cell.length_b   1.000
_cell.length_c   1.000
_cell.angle_alpha   90.00
_cell.angle_beta   90.00
_cell.angle_gamma   90.00
#
_symmetry.space_group_name_H-M   'P 1'
#
loop_
_entity.id
_entity.type
_entity.pdbx_description
1 polymer ?
#
loop_
_entity_poly.entity_id
_entity_poly.type
_entity_poly.pdbx_seq_one_letter_code
_entity_poly.pdbx_strand_id
1 'polypeptide(L)'
;MLAGCDPALNWREVRSSDAGYTVLLPAKPASFERSVDLDGLQVTMSMTAADVDGTSFAVATAVVTDEAQRTSALMAMQTAMTRNIQGEITEQKTITMKNGATAVQIRATGKAARDGKPMVLFGRFLMHGTRVFQVIALGPTEKLDAETADTFLNSFTLH
;
A
#
# COMPACT_ATOMS: atom_id res chain seq x y z
N MET A 1 -14.28 21.62 -19.81
CA MET A 1 -14.31 21.59 -18.69
C MET A 1 -13.29 20.88 -18.08
N LEU A 2 -12.94 21.06 -17.27
CA LEU A 2 -12.08 20.44 -16.59
C LEU A 2 -12.53 19.21 -16.09
N ALA A 3 -13.19 18.49 -16.91
CA ALA A 3 -13.83 17.34 -16.54
C ALA A 3 -12.97 16.36 -15.85
N GLY A 4 -11.78 16.38 -16.07
CA GLY A 4 -10.89 15.46 -15.43
C GLY A 4 -10.52 15.81 -14.02
N CYS A 5 -10.94 16.96 -13.55
CA CYS A 5 -10.58 17.36 -12.24
C CYS A 5 -11.51 16.79 -11.22
N ASP A 6 -11.02 15.86 -10.44
CA ASP A 6 -11.73 15.41 -9.27
C ASP A 6 -11.23 16.26 -8.10
N PRO A 7 -12.05 17.15 -7.53
CA PRO A 7 -11.60 18.01 -6.45
C PRO A 7 -11.19 17.26 -5.19
N ALA A 8 -11.58 16.00 -5.05
CA ALA A 8 -11.18 15.19 -3.92
C ALA A 8 -9.74 14.70 -4.05
N LEU A 9 -9.21 14.60 -5.28
CA LEU A 9 -7.85 14.11 -5.52
C LEU A 9 -6.90 15.26 -5.82
N ASN A 10 -6.01 15.54 -4.88
CA ASN A 10 -5.03 16.60 -5.04
C ASN A 10 -3.64 15.99 -4.88
N TRP A 11 -3.17 15.35 -5.93
CA TRP A 11 -1.91 14.62 -5.94
C TRP A 11 -0.73 15.49 -5.60
N ARG A 12 0.06 15.06 -4.65
CA ARG A 12 1.27 15.75 -4.22
C ARG A 12 2.39 14.77 -3.97
N GLU A 13 3.60 15.19 -4.28
CA GLU A 13 4.78 14.35 -4.07
C GLU A 13 5.16 14.32 -2.60
N VAL A 14 5.38 13.12 -2.08
CA VAL A 14 5.82 12.90 -0.71
C VAL A 14 7.11 12.10 -0.79
N ARG A 15 8.15 12.60 -0.14
CA ARG A 15 9.46 11.96 -0.14
C ARG A 15 9.84 11.53 1.27
N SER A 16 10.30 10.30 1.42
CA SER A 16 10.84 9.79 2.67
C SER A 16 12.34 9.58 2.49
N SER A 17 13.14 10.45 3.10
CA SER A 17 14.60 10.34 3.03
C SER A 17 15.07 9.11 3.79
N ASP A 18 14.47 8.84 4.96
CA ASP A 18 14.87 7.73 5.81
C ASP A 18 14.62 6.38 5.15
N ALA A 19 13.48 6.22 4.53
CA ALA A 19 13.10 4.95 3.91
C ALA A 19 13.50 4.87 2.44
N GLY A 20 13.89 5.99 1.84
CA GLY A 20 14.41 6.02 0.48
C GLY A 20 13.35 5.86 -0.61
N TYR A 21 12.20 6.50 -0.46
CA TYR A 21 11.18 6.44 -1.49
C TYR A 21 10.52 7.80 -1.74
N THR A 22 9.86 7.89 -2.89
CA THR A 22 8.99 9.01 -3.26
C THR A 22 7.68 8.41 -3.76
N VAL A 23 6.57 9.06 -3.45
CA VAL A 23 5.23 8.60 -3.88
C VAL A 23 4.32 9.82 -4.03
N LEU A 24 3.29 9.68 -4.87
CA LEU A 24 2.22 10.69 -4.95
C LEU A 24 1.07 10.27 -4.04
N LEU A 25 0.64 11.18 -3.17
CA LEU A 25 -0.53 10.96 -2.33
C LEU A 25 -1.62 11.98 -2.71
N PRO A 26 -2.90 11.57 -2.69
CA PRO A 26 -3.98 12.43 -3.21
C PRO A 26 -4.49 13.50 -2.25
N ALA A 27 -3.94 13.57 -1.06
CA ALA A 27 -4.32 14.54 -0.04
C ALA A 27 -3.16 14.75 0.93
N LYS A 28 -3.34 15.63 1.89
CA LYS A 28 -2.31 15.91 2.89
C LYS A 28 -2.00 14.64 3.67
N PRO A 29 -0.75 14.21 3.72
CA PRO A 29 -0.39 12.96 4.40
C PRO A 29 -0.26 13.13 5.89
N ALA A 30 -0.48 12.02 6.60
CA ALA A 30 -0.14 11.89 8.00
C ALA A 30 0.85 10.74 8.14
N SER A 31 1.82 10.87 9.03
CA SER A 31 2.82 9.84 9.27
C SER A 31 2.78 9.40 10.72
N PHE A 32 2.94 8.12 10.97
CA PHE A 32 2.96 7.57 12.31
C PHE A 32 3.70 6.24 12.32
N GLU A 33 4.07 5.80 13.52
CA GLU A 33 4.71 4.51 13.71
C GLU A 33 3.85 3.62 14.55
N ARG A 34 3.94 2.32 14.31
CA ARG A 34 3.18 1.32 15.04
C ARG A 34 4.00 0.05 15.17
N SER A 35 3.98 -0.56 16.36
CA SER A 35 4.55 -1.89 16.52
C SER A 35 3.54 -2.89 15.98
N VAL A 36 4.00 -3.79 15.14
CA VAL A 36 3.16 -4.86 14.58
C VAL A 36 3.86 -6.20 14.69
N ASP A 37 3.06 -7.24 14.78
CA ASP A 37 3.53 -8.61 14.78
C ASP A 37 3.30 -9.17 13.37
N LEU A 38 4.38 -9.51 12.69
CA LEU A 38 4.31 -10.13 11.36
C LEU A 38 4.68 -11.60 11.48
N ASP A 39 3.69 -12.39 11.84
CA ASP A 39 3.83 -13.84 12.00
C ASP A 39 4.93 -14.19 13.02
N GLY A 40 4.86 -13.56 14.18
CA GLY A 40 5.83 -13.78 15.28
C GLY A 40 7.00 -12.82 15.28
N LEU A 41 7.20 -12.06 14.21
CA LEU A 41 8.27 -11.08 14.12
C LEU A 41 7.75 -9.71 14.53
N GLN A 42 8.26 -9.16 15.63
CA GLN A 42 7.89 -7.84 16.08
C GLN A 42 8.70 -6.79 15.32
N VAL A 43 8.03 -5.87 14.66
CA VAL A 43 8.68 -4.79 13.91
C VAL A 43 8.02 -3.46 14.20
N THR A 44 8.77 -2.38 13.99
CA THR A 44 8.20 -1.03 14.02
C THR A 44 7.90 -0.65 12.57
N MET A 45 6.63 -0.47 12.29
CA MET A 45 6.16 -0.10 10.96
C MET A 45 5.98 1.41 10.90
N SER A 46 6.66 2.06 9.96
CA SER A 46 6.48 3.49 9.70
C SER A 46 5.48 3.62 8.58
N MET A 47 4.44 4.40 8.78
CA MET A 47 3.34 4.55 7.85
C MET A 47 3.15 6.00 7.45
N THR A 48 2.92 6.24 6.17
CA THR A 48 2.56 7.56 5.64
C THR A 48 1.32 7.35 4.78
N ALA A 49 0.26 8.03 5.12
CA ALA A 49 -1.05 7.78 4.51
C ALA A 49 -1.85 9.04 4.28
N ALA A 50 -2.74 8.99 3.30
CA ALA A 50 -3.73 10.03 3.05
C ALA A 50 -5.07 9.37 2.80
N ASP A 51 -6.12 9.95 3.36
CA ASP A 51 -7.48 9.45 3.19
C ASP A 51 -8.29 10.44 2.38
N VAL A 52 -9.03 9.93 1.42
CA VAL A 52 -9.93 10.74 0.59
C VAL A 52 -11.22 9.98 0.38
N ASP A 53 -12.32 10.55 0.89
CA ASP A 53 -13.67 10.03 0.64
C ASP A 53 -13.80 8.52 0.96
N GLY A 54 -13.26 8.12 2.11
CA GLY A 54 -13.34 6.74 2.57
C GLY A 54 -12.30 5.80 1.96
N THR A 55 -11.43 6.31 1.10
CA THR A 55 -10.35 5.54 0.49
C THR A 55 -9.02 5.93 1.13
N SER A 56 -8.23 4.94 1.49
CA SER A 56 -6.91 5.15 2.09
C SER A 56 -5.82 4.81 1.08
N PHE A 57 -4.81 5.69 1.01
CA PHE A 57 -3.61 5.47 0.20
C PHE A 57 -2.43 5.52 1.16
N ALA A 58 -1.65 4.48 1.23
CA ALA A 58 -0.61 4.38 2.25
C ALA A 58 0.65 3.67 1.78
N VAL A 59 1.78 4.10 2.33
CA VAL A 59 3.04 3.38 2.24
C VAL A 59 3.42 2.99 3.66
N ALA A 60 3.69 1.72 3.89
CA ALA A 60 4.18 1.23 5.16
C ALA A 60 5.52 0.54 4.93
N THR A 61 6.47 0.75 5.82
CA THR A 61 7.79 0.16 5.70
C THR A 61 8.37 -0.19 7.07
N ALA A 62 9.18 -1.22 7.11
CA ALA A 62 9.88 -1.64 8.31
C ALA A 62 11.26 -2.17 7.93
N VAL A 63 12.19 -2.09 8.89
CA VAL A 63 13.51 -2.68 8.72
C VAL A 63 13.46 -4.12 9.23
N VAL A 64 13.84 -5.06 8.38
CA VAL A 64 13.93 -6.48 8.73
C VAL A 64 15.29 -6.94 8.20
N THR A 65 16.24 -7.09 9.10
CA THR A 65 17.64 -7.33 8.71
C THR A 65 17.91 -8.73 8.16
N ASP A 66 17.16 -9.72 8.58
CA ASP A 66 17.31 -11.10 8.11
C ASP A 66 16.54 -11.32 6.82
N GLU A 67 17.20 -11.80 5.78
CA GLU A 67 16.57 -11.98 4.47
C GLU A 67 15.40 -12.97 4.47
N ALA A 68 15.55 -14.08 5.18
CA ALA A 68 14.48 -15.07 5.26
C ALA A 68 13.27 -14.50 5.99
N GLN A 69 13.50 -13.70 7.02
CA GLN A 69 12.43 -13.02 7.73
C GLN A 69 11.75 -11.96 6.89
N ARG A 70 12.49 -11.29 5.98
CA ARG A 70 11.88 -10.31 5.06
C ARG A 70 10.85 -10.98 4.16
N THR A 71 11.17 -12.15 3.61
CA THR A 71 10.25 -12.88 2.76
C THR A 71 8.98 -13.26 3.54
N SER A 72 9.15 -13.79 4.75
CA SER A 72 8.02 -14.16 5.61
C SER A 72 7.18 -12.93 6.00
N ALA A 73 7.85 -11.82 6.28
CA ALA A 73 7.17 -10.57 6.64
C ALA A 73 6.30 -10.06 5.50
N LEU A 74 6.79 -10.12 4.25
CA LEU A 74 5.99 -9.70 3.11
C LEU A 74 4.75 -10.56 2.92
N MET A 75 4.87 -11.86 3.12
CA MET A 75 3.72 -12.76 3.03
C MET A 75 2.70 -12.47 4.14
N ALA A 76 3.20 -12.20 5.35
CA ALA A 76 2.34 -11.85 6.48
C ALA A 76 1.61 -10.52 6.24
N MET A 77 2.27 -9.55 5.61
CA MET A 77 1.67 -8.26 5.27
C MET A 77 0.53 -8.44 4.26
N GLN A 78 0.73 -9.25 3.23
CA GLN A 78 -0.32 -9.55 2.25
C GLN A 78 -1.52 -10.23 2.91
N THR A 79 -1.26 -11.21 3.75
CA THR A 79 -2.30 -11.94 4.47
C THR A 79 -3.09 -11.01 5.39
N ALA A 80 -2.40 -10.18 6.15
CA ALA A 80 -3.04 -9.26 7.09
C ALA A 80 -3.95 -8.26 6.38
N MET A 81 -3.50 -7.72 5.25
CA MET A 81 -4.29 -6.75 4.49
C MET A 81 -5.53 -7.39 3.87
N THR A 82 -5.40 -8.61 3.36
CA THR A 82 -6.52 -9.33 2.78
C THR A 82 -7.54 -9.70 3.84
N ARG A 83 -7.09 -10.12 5.02
CA ARG A 83 -7.97 -10.43 6.15
C ARG A 83 -8.71 -9.20 6.66
N ASN A 84 -8.07 -8.05 6.61
CA ASN A 84 -8.65 -6.79 7.09
C ASN A 84 -9.99 -6.47 6.40
N ILE A 85 -10.17 -6.90 5.17
CA ILE A 85 -11.42 -6.72 4.43
C ILE A 85 -12.19 -8.03 4.28
N GLN A 86 -11.82 -9.08 5.03
CA GLN A 86 -12.43 -10.40 4.92
C GLN A 86 -12.46 -10.83 3.46
N GLY A 87 -11.36 -10.60 2.76
CA GLY A 87 -11.33 -10.68 1.33
C GLY A 87 -10.59 -11.86 0.74
N GLU A 88 -10.62 -11.90 -0.57
CA GLU A 88 -9.93 -12.89 -1.37
C GLU A 88 -9.10 -12.18 -2.42
N ILE A 89 -7.91 -12.70 -2.70
CA ILE A 89 -7.06 -12.18 -3.76
C ILE A 89 -7.66 -12.62 -5.09
N THR A 90 -8.00 -11.65 -5.92
CA THR A 90 -8.59 -11.92 -7.24
C THR A 90 -7.56 -11.86 -8.36
N GLU A 91 -6.45 -11.13 -8.14
CA GLU A 91 -5.35 -11.07 -9.10
C GLU A 91 -4.05 -11.00 -8.31
N GLN A 92 -3.03 -11.67 -8.82
CA GLN A 92 -1.70 -11.61 -8.23
C GLN A 92 -0.68 -11.77 -9.35
N LYS A 93 0.30 -10.89 -9.39
CA LYS A 93 1.37 -10.98 -10.37
C LYS A 93 2.67 -10.41 -9.81
N THR A 94 3.78 -10.87 -10.37
CA THR A 94 5.08 -10.34 -10.05
C THR A 94 5.42 -9.27 -11.09
N ILE A 95 5.85 -8.12 -10.64
CA ILE A 95 6.24 -7.03 -11.52
C ILE A 95 7.68 -6.61 -11.23
N THR A 96 8.34 -6.04 -12.22
CA THR A 96 9.67 -5.46 -12.07
C THR A 96 9.51 -3.95 -12.07
N MET A 97 10.01 -3.30 -11.03
CA MET A 97 9.94 -1.85 -10.89
C MET A 97 11.09 -1.19 -11.65
N LYS A 98 11.00 0.12 -11.86
CA LYS A 98 11.99 0.86 -12.65
C LYS A 98 13.42 0.69 -12.15
N ASN A 99 13.63 0.59 -10.85
CA ASN A 99 14.95 0.42 -10.27
C ASN A 99 15.44 -1.03 -10.29
N GLY A 100 14.68 -1.94 -10.89
CA GLY A 100 15.02 -3.36 -10.94
C GLY A 100 14.46 -4.20 -9.80
N ALA A 101 13.89 -3.60 -8.78
CA ALA A 101 13.30 -4.34 -7.67
C ALA A 101 12.07 -5.11 -8.14
N THR A 102 11.88 -6.30 -7.58
CA THR A 102 10.71 -7.13 -7.88
C THR A 102 9.66 -6.92 -6.82
N ALA A 103 8.42 -6.77 -7.23
CA ALA A 103 7.29 -6.60 -6.32
C ALA A 103 6.19 -7.62 -6.65
N VAL A 104 5.45 -8.02 -5.63
CA VAL A 104 4.21 -8.78 -5.81
C VAL A 104 3.07 -7.77 -5.79
N GLN A 105 2.28 -7.75 -6.83
CA GLN A 105 1.12 -6.87 -6.93
C GLN A 105 -0.15 -7.70 -6.83
N ILE A 106 -1.05 -7.28 -5.94
CA ILE A 106 -2.30 -8.00 -5.73
C ILE A 106 -3.48 -7.05 -5.91
N ARG A 107 -4.61 -7.67 -6.26
CA ARG A 107 -5.92 -7.05 -6.15
C ARG A 107 -6.76 -8.01 -5.32
N ALA A 108 -7.45 -7.50 -4.32
CA ALA A 108 -8.31 -8.31 -3.47
C ALA A 108 -9.65 -7.61 -3.32
N THR A 109 -10.71 -8.40 -3.18
CA THR A 109 -12.05 -7.88 -2.93
C THR A 109 -12.58 -8.47 -1.64
N GLY A 110 -13.35 -7.69 -0.93
CA GLY A 110 -13.90 -8.11 0.35
C GLY A 110 -15.01 -7.15 0.77
N LYS A 111 -15.11 -6.92 2.07
CA LYS A 111 -16.13 -6.04 2.60
C LYS A 111 -15.64 -5.32 3.84
N ALA A 112 -16.24 -4.16 4.10
CA ALA A 112 -15.92 -3.39 5.29
C ALA A 112 -16.53 -4.08 6.52
N ALA A 113 -15.74 -4.18 7.59
CA ALA A 113 -16.19 -4.79 8.83
C ALA A 113 -17.37 -4.04 9.45
N ARG A 114 -17.39 -2.73 9.26
CA ARG A 114 -18.41 -1.88 9.89
C ARG A 114 -19.80 -2.05 9.32
N ASP A 115 -19.93 -2.05 8.00
CA ASP A 115 -21.24 -2.01 7.34
C ASP A 115 -21.42 -3.07 6.25
N GLY A 116 -20.43 -3.89 6.02
CA GLY A 116 -20.50 -4.95 5.02
C GLY A 116 -20.45 -4.48 3.57
N LYS A 117 -20.15 -3.20 3.33
CA LYS A 117 -20.09 -2.70 1.95
C LYS A 117 -18.89 -3.28 1.20
N PRO A 118 -19.01 -3.49 -0.11
CA PRO A 118 -17.92 -4.02 -0.91
C PRO A 118 -16.67 -3.14 -0.85
N MET A 119 -15.52 -3.77 -0.65
CA MET A 119 -14.22 -3.10 -0.58
C MET A 119 -13.28 -3.70 -1.61
N VAL A 120 -12.35 -2.90 -2.10
CA VAL A 120 -11.27 -3.35 -2.98
C VAL A 120 -9.94 -2.87 -2.43
N LEU A 121 -8.95 -3.75 -2.56
CA LEU A 121 -7.57 -3.48 -2.17
C LEU A 121 -6.69 -3.66 -3.39
N PHE A 122 -5.83 -2.67 -3.64
CA PHE A 122 -4.76 -2.79 -4.62
C PHE A 122 -3.46 -2.60 -3.85
N GLY A 123 -2.51 -3.51 -4.00
CA GLY A 123 -1.29 -3.42 -3.22
C GLY A 123 -0.06 -3.92 -3.95
N ARG A 124 1.10 -3.36 -3.59
CA ARG A 124 2.41 -3.85 -3.99
C ARG A 124 3.22 -4.12 -2.74
N PHE A 125 3.88 -5.26 -2.73
CA PHE A 125 4.67 -5.71 -1.60
C PHE A 125 6.06 -6.05 -2.11
N LEU A 126 7.08 -5.44 -1.54
CA LEU A 126 8.45 -5.61 -2.03
C LEU A 126 9.46 -5.43 -0.91
N MET A 127 10.67 -5.93 -1.18
CA MET A 127 11.79 -5.68 -0.30
C MET A 127 12.87 -4.93 -1.09
N HIS A 128 13.60 -4.08 -0.39
CA HIS A 128 14.71 -3.34 -0.97
C HIS A 128 15.71 -3.07 0.15
N GLY A 129 16.95 -3.56 -0.01
CA GLY A 129 17.93 -3.51 1.06
C GLY A 129 17.43 -4.30 2.26
N THR A 130 17.45 -3.70 3.43
CA THR A 130 16.97 -4.33 4.66
C THR A 130 15.51 -3.98 4.97
N ARG A 131 14.81 -3.32 4.05
CA ARG A 131 13.43 -2.89 4.29
C ARG A 131 12.43 -3.71 3.52
N VAL A 132 11.26 -3.87 4.13
CA VAL A 132 10.05 -4.36 3.46
C VAL A 132 9.13 -3.17 3.26
N PHE A 133 8.38 -3.16 2.17
CA PHE A 133 7.46 -2.08 1.82
C PHE A 133 6.10 -2.65 1.44
N GLN A 134 5.07 -1.93 1.84
CA GLN A 134 3.70 -2.20 1.47
C GLN A 134 3.11 -0.90 0.94
N VAL A 135 2.68 -0.89 -0.31
CA VAL A 135 2.10 0.28 -0.97
C VAL A 135 0.67 -0.10 -1.32
N ILE A 136 -0.31 0.50 -0.67
CA ILE A 136 -1.69 0.07 -0.80
C ILE A 136 -2.66 1.21 -1.06
N ALA A 137 -3.71 0.90 -1.84
CA ALA A 137 -4.90 1.71 -1.96
C ALA A 137 -6.07 0.82 -1.56
N LEU A 138 -6.88 1.28 -0.63
CA LEU A 138 -7.98 0.49 -0.06
C LEU A 138 -9.21 1.37 0.10
N GLY A 139 -10.33 0.95 -0.42
CA GLY A 139 -11.56 1.72 -0.27
C GLY A 139 -12.78 1.01 -0.81
N PRO A 140 -13.94 1.67 -0.71
CA PRO A 140 -15.16 1.13 -1.28
C PRO A 140 -15.00 0.89 -2.78
N THR A 141 -15.50 -0.23 -3.25
CA THR A 141 -15.38 -0.61 -4.66
C THR A 141 -15.98 0.46 -5.59
N GLU A 142 -17.02 1.13 -5.16
CA GLU A 142 -17.67 2.19 -5.95
C GLU A 142 -16.87 3.49 -6.03
N LYS A 143 -15.88 3.65 -5.15
CA LYS A 143 -15.10 4.89 -5.08
C LYS A 143 -13.64 4.76 -5.54
N LEU A 144 -13.10 3.56 -5.52
CA LEU A 144 -11.71 3.33 -5.87
C LEU A 144 -11.63 2.50 -7.14
N ASP A 145 -11.34 3.14 -8.27
CA ASP A 145 -11.18 2.43 -9.53
C ASP A 145 -9.71 2.04 -9.76
N ALA A 146 -9.50 1.14 -10.71
CA ALA A 146 -8.17 0.63 -11.04
C ALA A 146 -7.24 1.73 -11.55
N GLU A 147 -7.75 2.69 -12.30
CA GLU A 147 -6.95 3.78 -12.84
C GLU A 147 -6.36 4.65 -11.74
N THR A 148 -7.16 5.02 -10.75
CA THR A 148 -6.70 5.80 -9.60
C THR A 148 -5.69 5.01 -8.78
N ALA A 149 -5.96 3.73 -8.55
CA ALA A 149 -5.04 2.86 -7.82
C ALA A 149 -3.70 2.75 -8.57
N ASP A 150 -3.74 2.58 -9.89
CA ASP A 150 -2.53 2.48 -10.70
C ASP A 150 -1.72 3.77 -10.69
N THR A 151 -2.37 4.92 -10.73
CA THR A 151 -1.69 6.21 -10.61
C THR A 151 -0.88 6.27 -9.33
N PHE A 152 -1.49 5.87 -8.23
CA PHE A 152 -0.81 5.85 -6.94
C PHE A 152 0.32 4.82 -6.91
N LEU A 153 0.02 3.56 -7.24
CA LEU A 153 1.02 2.49 -7.16
C LEU A 153 2.22 2.75 -8.07
N ASN A 154 1.97 3.24 -9.28
CA ASN A 154 3.03 3.52 -10.24
C ASN A 154 3.87 4.74 -9.86
N SER A 155 3.37 5.60 -8.98
CA SER A 155 4.12 6.75 -8.51
C SER A 155 5.19 6.40 -7.49
N PHE A 156 5.09 5.23 -6.87
CA PHE A 156 6.04 4.82 -5.85
C PHE A 156 7.38 4.47 -6.50
N THR A 157 8.43 5.17 -6.09
CA THR A 157 9.79 4.95 -6.59
C THR A 157 10.76 4.84 -5.44
N LEU A 158 11.73 3.95 -5.58
CA LEU A 158 12.81 3.77 -4.61
C LEU A 158 14.06 4.53 -5.06
N HIS A 159 14.82 5.04 -4.11
CA HIS A 159 16.06 5.76 -4.39
C HIS A 159 17.28 4.99 -3.93
#